data_3895bfdea1f8809bbeddf11ca7c05ed3
#
_entry.id   3895bfdea1f8809bbeddf11ca7c05ed3
#
_cell.length_a   1.000
_cell.length_b   1.000
_cell.length_c   1.000
_cell.angle_alpha   90.00
_cell.angle_beta   90.00
_cell.angle_gamma   90.00
#
_symmetry.space_group_name_H-M   'P 1'
#
loop_
_entity.id
_entity.type
_entity.pdbx_description
1 polymer ?
#
loop_
_entity_poly.entity_id
_entity_poly.type
_entity_poly.pdbx_seq_one_letter_code
_entity_poly.pdbx_strand_id
1 'polypeptide(L)'
;MSDVPSESVDLIVTSPPYPMIQMWDEMFCKQNPSIEAALKKAEGSTAFELMHKILDPVWNEVFRVLKYGGLACINIGDATRTINGNFALYPSHMRILKCLLEIGFTALPDILWRKQTNAPNKFMGSGMLPAGAYVTLEHEYILTVRKGPNREFKKEEDKRNRRESAIFWEERNVFYSDIWFDIKGTIQTLNNKEARLRSAAYPFEIAYRLVNMYSAKGDMVLDPFLGTGTTTFAAMASMRNSIGYEIDATLQDTIYKMKNEIVPLSNKYIQNRLIRHIDFVIKRIKEKGAFKYKNKFYGFPVMTSQEREIIINELINIDGIGADTFEVKYSEKPQKEFCKDWSI
;
A
#
# COMPACT_ATOMS: atom_id res chain seq x y z
N MET A 1 11.72 -13.63 7.78
CA MET A 1 12.51 -12.39 7.55
C MET A 1 13.89 -12.41 8.25
N SER A 2 14.33 -13.57 8.78
CA SER A 2 15.66 -13.74 9.45
C SER A 2 16.84 -13.47 8.50
N ASP A 3 16.63 -13.61 7.21
CA ASP A 3 17.57 -13.35 6.12
C ASP A 3 17.71 -11.86 5.74
N VAL A 4 16.78 -11.02 6.19
CA VAL A 4 16.86 -9.56 5.98
C VAL A 4 17.65 -8.93 7.13
N PRO A 5 18.75 -8.20 6.84
CA PRO A 5 19.52 -7.53 7.87
C PRO A 5 18.68 -6.52 8.68
N SER A 6 19.02 -6.35 9.96
CA SER A 6 18.42 -5.27 10.76
C SER A 6 18.73 -3.91 10.15
N GLU A 7 17.76 -2.98 10.24
CA GLU A 7 17.93 -1.59 9.78
C GLU A 7 18.36 -1.45 8.31
N SER A 8 17.82 -2.34 7.45
CA SER A 8 18.11 -2.36 6.00
C SER A 8 16.95 -1.90 5.12
N VAL A 9 15.73 -1.84 5.66
CA VAL A 9 14.49 -1.51 4.93
C VAL A 9 14.09 -0.06 5.23
N ASP A 10 13.67 0.66 4.20
CA ASP A 10 13.24 2.07 4.32
C ASP A 10 11.74 2.20 4.54
N LEU A 11 10.93 1.31 3.95
CA LEU A 11 9.48 1.37 3.99
C LEU A 11 8.87 -0.04 4.03
N ILE A 12 7.87 -0.22 4.86
CA ILE A 12 6.95 -1.36 4.82
C ILE A 12 5.62 -0.89 4.23
N VAL A 13 5.10 -1.61 3.23
CA VAL A 13 3.73 -1.44 2.72
C VAL A 13 3.11 -2.82 2.63
N THR A 14 2.05 -3.07 3.39
CA THR A 14 1.51 -4.43 3.53
C THR A 14 0.03 -4.46 3.90
N SER A 15 -0.58 -5.61 3.66
CA SER A 15 -1.93 -5.95 4.13
C SER A 15 -1.92 -7.39 4.65
N PRO A 16 -1.93 -7.60 5.97
CA PRO A 16 -1.91 -8.94 6.56
C PRO A 16 -3.23 -9.68 6.32
N PRO A 17 -3.28 -10.99 6.56
CA PRO A 17 -4.55 -11.71 6.70
C PRO A 17 -5.40 -11.07 7.81
N TYR A 18 -6.69 -10.81 7.52
CA TYR A 18 -7.57 -10.11 8.47
C TYR A 18 -8.17 -11.09 9.48
N PRO A 19 -7.81 -11.00 10.79
CA PRO A 19 -8.42 -11.81 11.84
C PRO A 19 -9.94 -11.69 11.84
N MET A 20 -10.63 -12.80 12.09
CA MET A 20 -12.09 -12.95 12.12
C MET A 20 -12.80 -12.78 10.77
N ILE A 21 -12.14 -12.50 9.67
CA ILE A 21 -12.69 -12.63 8.33
C ILE A 21 -12.62 -14.11 7.95
N GLN A 22 -13.78 -14.72 7.73
CA GLN A 22 -13.97 -16.18 7.60
C GLN A 22 -13.04 -16.85 6.58
N MET A 23 -12.69 -16.15 5.48
CA MET A 23 -11.79 -16.69 4.46
C MET A 23 -10.39 -17.03 4.98
N TRP A 24 -9.97 -16.44 6.11
CA TRP A 24 -8.67 -16.67 6.72
C TRP A 24 -8.68 -17.68 7.86
N ASP A 25 -9.87 -18.16 8.28
CA ASP A 25 -9.98 -19.08 9.43
C ASP A 25 -9.12 -20.34 9.26
N GLU A 26 -9.15 -20.98 8.08
CA GLU A 26 -8.38 -22.20 7.81
C GLU A 26 -6.88 -21.98 7.99
N MET A 27 -6.37 -20.87 7.48
CA MET A 27 -4.94 -20.50 7.58
C MET A 27 -4.54 -20.29 9.05
N PHE A 28 -5.34 -19.55 9.82
CA PHE A 28 -5.09 -19.30 11.23
C PHE A 28 -5.22 -20.57 12.07
N CYS A 29 -6.25 -21.39 11.83
CA CYS A 29 -6.48 -22.65 12.55
C CYS A 29 -5.38 -23.69 12.30
N LYS A 30 -4.81 -23.75 11.09
CA LYS A 30 -3.65 -24.61 10.77
C LYS A 30 -2.40 -24.22 11.58
N GLN A 31 -2.19 -22.93 11.83
CA GLN A 31 -1.06 -22.45 12.61
C GLN A 31 -1.28 -22.58 14.12
N ASN A 32 -2.54 -22.47 14.59
CA ASN A 32 -2.89 -22.65 15.99
C ASN A 32 -4.28 -23.32 16.13
N PRO A 33 -4.34 -24.62 16.40
CA PRO A 33 -5.63 -25.36 16.56
C PRO A 33 -6.51 -24.84 17.70
N SER A 34 -5.97 -24.09 18.67
CA SER A 34 -6.77 -23.48 19.74
C SER A 34 -7.75 -22.45 19.22
N ILE A 35 -7.50 -21.87 18.04
CA ILE A 35 -8.40 -20.91 17.37
C ILE A 35 -9.69 -21.63 16.96
N GLU A 36 -9.57 -22.81 16.33
CA GLU A 36 -10.71 -23.61 15.95
C GLU A 36 -11.56 -24.01 17.18
N ALA A 37 -10.90 -24.41 18.26
CA ALA A 37 -11.57 -24.74 19.52
C ALA A 37 -12.34 -23.55 20.10
N ALA A 38 -11.75 -22.35 20.09
CA ALA A 38 -12.41 -21.12 20.55
C ALA A 38 -13.60 -20.75 19.66
N LEU A 39 -13.47 -20.85 18.34
CA LEU A 39 -14.57 -20.59 17.40
C LEU A 39 -15.74 -21.56 17.61
N LYS A 40 -15.47 -22.88 17.81
CA LYS A 40 -16.49 -23.91 18.12
C LYS A 40 -17.21 -23.65 19.44
N LYS A 41 -16.52 -23.11 20.44
CA LYS A 41 -17.09 -22.73 21.74
C LYS A 41 -17.79 -21.36 21.73
N ALA A 42 -17.85 -20.69 20.58
CA ALA A 42 -18.37 -19.32 20.45
C ALA A 42 -17.59 -18.26 21.26
N GLU A 43 -16.31 -18.49 21.55
CA GLU A 43 -15.42 -17.58 22.25
C GLU A 43 -14.71 -16.64 21.25
N GLY A 44 -15.48 -15.76 20.58
CA GLY A 44 -14.98 -14.91 19.50
C GLY A 44 -13.83 -14.00 19.88
N SER A 45 -13.84 -13.41 21.07
CA SER A 45 -12.75 -12.55 21.57
C SER A 45 -11.46 -13.34 21.79
N THR A 46 -11.56 -14.57 22.29
CA THR A 46 -10.43 -15.49 22.44
C THR A 46 -9.83 -15.86 21.10
N ALA A 47 -10.67 -16.23 20.12
CA ALA A 47 -10.23 -16.55 18.77
C ALA A 47 -9.54 -15.35 18.10
N PHE A 48 -10.10 -14.14 18.23
CA PHE A 48 -9.53 -12.90 17.72
C PHE A 48 -8.12 -12.65 18.28
N GLU A 49 -7.95 -12.74 19.58
CA GLU A 49 -6.65 -12.52 20.22
C GLU A 49 -5.62 -13.60 19.82
N LEU A 50 -6.02 -14.86 19.72
CA LEU A 50 -5.16 -15.93 19.25
C LEU A 50 -4.69 -15.74 17.80
N MET A 51 -5.57 -15.25 16.91
CA MET A 51 -5.21 -14.92 15.53
C MET A 51 -4.17 -13.78 15.49
N HIS A 52 -4.36 -12.73 16.29
CA HIS A 52 -3.39 -11.62 16.38
C HIS A 52 -2.03 -12.07 16.95
N LYS A 53 -2.01 -12.99 17.91
CA LYS A 53 -0.75 -13.55 18.43
C LYS A 53 0.10 -14.27 17.39
N ILE A 54 -0.51 -14.76 16.30
CA ILE A 54 0.22 -15.31 15.15
C ILE A 54 0.90 -14.18 14.36
N LEU A 55 0.27 -12.99 14.27
CA LEU A 55 0.80 -11.84 13.55
C LEU A 55 1.86 -11.05 14.35
N ASP A 56 1.76 -11.04 15.68
CA ASP A 56 2.65 -10.25 16.56
C ASP A 56 4.16 -10.47 16.31
N PRO A 57 4.68 -11.70 16.07
CA PRO A 57 6.08 -11.92 15.72
C PRO A 57 6.49 -11.20 14.41
N VAL A 58 5.58 -11.05 13.45
CA VAL A 58 5.87 -10.34 12.20
C VAL A 58 6.10 -8.85 12.48
N TRP A 59 5.33 -8.24 13.38
CA TRP A 59 5.50 -6.84 13.74
C TRP A 59 6.83 -6.56 14.46
N ASN A 60 7.31 -7.50 15.26
CA ASN A 60 8.66 -7.41 15.86
C ASN A 60 9.75 -7.45 14.77
N GLU A 61 9.61 -8.33 13.79
CA GLU A 61 10.54 -8.41 12.67
C GLU A 61 10.48 -7.15 11.78
N VAL A 62 9.28 -6.60 11.53
CA VAL A 62 9.10 -5.32 10.84
C VAL A 62 9.85 -4.21 11.56
N PHE A 63 9.77 -4.13 12.89
CA PHE A 63 10.53 -3.16 13.66
C PHE A 63 12.04 -3.37 13.54
N ARG A 64 12.50 -4.62 13.60
CA ARG A 64 13.91 -4.96 13.50
C ARG A 64 14.52 -4.55 12.17
N VAL A 65 13.85 -4.87 11.06
CA VAL A 65 14.38 -4.64 9.71
C VAL A 65 14.29 -3.19 9.25
N LEU A 66 13.34 -2.41 9.78
CA LEU A 66 13.21 -1.00 9.45
C LEU A 66 14.40 -0.19 9.95
N LYS A 67 14.90 0.70 9.10
CA LYS A 67 15.85 1.77 9.47
C LYS A 67 15.21 2.76 10.44
N TYR A 68 16.02 3.47 11.22
CA TYR A 68 15.53 4.63 11.96
C TYR A 68 15.02 5.71 10.97
N GLY A 69 13.81 6.21 11.23
CA GLY A 69 13.10 7.11 10.32
C GLY A 69 12.31 6.40 9.22
N GLY A 70 12.43 5.06 9.12
CA GLY A 70 11.60 4.24 8.24
C GLY A 70 10.16 4.15 8.73
N LEU A 71 9.24 3.96 7.79
CA LEU A 71 7.80 3.90 8.06
C LEU A 71 7.23 2.52 7.74
N ALA A 72 6.15 2.17 8.44
CA ALA A 72 5.30 1.05 8.06
C ALA A 72 3.87 1.54 7.82
N CYS A 73 3.33 1.18 6.65
CA CYS A 73 1.96 1.43 6.23
C CYS A 73 1.24 0.08 6.16
N ILE A 74 0.28 -0.14 7.04
CA ILE A 74 -0.42 -1.41 7.19
C ILE A 74 -1.89 -1.20 6.84
N ASN A 75 -2.34 -1.73 5.70
CA ASN A 75 -3.75 -1.71 5.34
C ASN A 75 -4.48 -2.85 6.06
N ILE A 76 -5.49 -2.52 6.83
CA ILE A 76 -6.27 -3.48 7.64
C ILE A 76 -7.74 -3.09 7.72
N GLY A 77 -8.62 -4.03 7.50
CA GLY A 77 -10.05 -3.89 7.78
C GLY A 77 -10.44 -4.53 9.10
N ASP A 78 -11.41 -3.93 9.77
CA ASP A 78 -12.08 -4.57 10.90
C ASP A 78 -13.04 -5.64 10.41
N ALA A 79 -13.30 -6.64 11.24
CA ALA A 79 -14.24 -7.70 10.92
C ALA A 79 -15.53 -7.55 11.73
N THR A 80 -16.67 -7.77 11.06
CA THR A 80 -17.93 -8.03 11.74
C THR A 80 -18.28 -9.51 11.59
N ARG A 81 -18.62 -10.18 12.67
CA ARG A 81 -18.97 -11.60 12.65
C ARG A 81 -20.07 -11.91 13.65
N THR A 82 -21.01 -12.75 13.24
CA THR A 82 -22.01 -13.31 14.15
C THR A 82 -21.53 -14.70 14.57
N ILE A 83 -21.35 -14.91 15.86
CA ILE A 83 -20.98 -16.19 16.44
C ILE A 83 -22.04 -16.57 17.47
N ASN A 84 -22.67 -17.74 17.29
CA ASN A 84 -23.75 -18.22 18.14
C ASN A 84 -24.85 -17.16 18.40
N GLY A 85 -25.31 -16.49 17.33
CA GLY A 85 -26.32 -15.44 17.39
C GLY A 85 -25.85 -14.06 17.89
N ASN A 86 -24.66 -13.96 18.44
CA ASN A 86 -24.10 -12.69 18.92
C ASN A 86 -23.30 -12.00 17.81
N PHE A 87 -23.79 -10.85 17.35
CA PHE A 87 -23.08 -10.01 16.40
C PHE A 87 -22.05 -9.13 17.13
N ALA A 88 -20.82 -9.10 16.63
CA ALA A 88 -19.76 -8.27 17.20
C ALA A 88 -18.84 -7.70 16.11
N LEU A 89 -18.26 -6.53 16.41
CA LEU A 89 -17.12 -5.96 15.71
C LEU A 89 -15.82 -6.46 16.37
N TYR A 90 -14.87 -6.84 15.53
CA TYR A 90 -13.51 -7.22 15.92
C TYR A 90 -12.54 -6.18 15.35
N PRO A 91 -12.07 -5.23 16.21
CA PRO A 91 -11.33 -4.05 15.77
C PRO A 91 -9.84 -4.36 15.57
N SER A 92 -9.50 -4.97 14.44
CA SER A 92 -8.14 -5.39 14.09
C SER A 92 -7.18 -4.20 14.02
N HIS A 93 -7.63 -3.02 13.52
CA HIS A 93 -6.80 -1.82 13.47
C HIS A 93 -6.30 -1.40 14.85
N MET A 94 -7.17 -1.37 15.86
CA MET A 94 -6.80 -1.01 17.24
C MET A 94 -5.83 -2.03 17.84
N ARG A 95 -6.07 -3.34 17.60
CA ARG A 95 -5.23 -4.41 18.18
C ARG A 95 -3.83 -4.40 17.57
N ILE A 96 -3.70 -4.17 16.26
CA ILE A 96 -2.40 -4.04 15.59
C ILE A 96 -1.69 -2.77 16.06
N LEU A 97 -2.37 -1.62 16.07
CA LEU A 97 -1.77 -0.36 16.50
C LEU A 97 -1.26 -0.44 17.94
N LYS A 98 -2.02 -1.06 18.86
CA LYS A 98 -1.57 -1.29 20.22
C LYS A 98 -0.27 -2.08 20.27
N CYS A 99 -0.18 -3.21 19.55
CA CYS A 99 1.02 -4.02 19.46
C CYS A 99 2.23 -3.23 18.93
N LEU A 100 2.03 -2.45 17.86
CA LEU A 100 3.10 -1.63 17.27
C LEU A 100 3.63 -0.56 18.24
N LEU A 101 2.74 0.08 19.02
CA LEU A 101 3.14 1.05 20.04
C LEU A 101 3.92 0.39 21.18
N GLU A 102 3.50 -0.80 21.61
CA GLU A 102 4.20 -1.59 22.64
C GLU A 102 5.60 -2.05 22.19
N ILE A 103 5.80 -2.31 20.89
CA ILE A 103 7.10 -2.62 20.27
C ILE A 103 8.02 -1.38 20.24
N GLY A 104 7.47 -0.16 20.23
CA GLY A 104 8.24 1.09 20.23
C GLY A 104 8.10 1.94 18.97
N PHE A 105 7.13 1.67 18.12
CA PHE A 105 6.78 2.57 17.02
C PHE A 105 6.11 3.86 17.52
N THR A 106 6.26 4.92 16.75
CA THR A 106 5.49 6.17 16.90
C THR A 106 4.36 6.17 15.89
N ALA A 107 3.10 6.28 16.35
CA ALA A 107 1.96 6.42 15.45
C ALA A 107 1.99 7.80 14.75
N LEU A 108 1.60 7.80 13.49
CA LEU A 108 1.34 8.98 12.68
C LEU A 108 -0.14 9.00 12.31
N PRO A 109 -0.67 10.09 11.71
CA PRO A 109 -2.05 10.11 11.25
C PRO A 109 -2.33 8.97 10.28
N ASP A 110 -3.39 8.21 10.55
CA ASP A 110 -3.85 7.12 9.70
C ASP A 110 -4.64 7.64 8.51
N ILE A 111 -4.80 6.79 7.50
CA ILE A 111 -5.64 7.07 6.33
C ILE A 111 -6.83 6.13 6.37
N LEU A 112 -8.04 6.68 6.24
CA LEU A 112 -9.27 5.91 6.02
C LEU A 112 -9.48 5.73 4.51
N TRP A 113 -9.31 4.51 4.02
CA TRP A 113 -9.65 4.20 2.65
C TRP A 113 -11.10 3.75 2.57
N ARG A 114 -11.97 4.59 1.97
CA ARG A 114 -13.36 4.23 1.72
C ARG A 114 -13.43 3.22 0.58
N LYS A 115 -13.58 1.96 0.94
CA LYS A 115 -13.77 0.85 0.02
C LYS A 115 -15.24 0.74 -0.34
N GLN A 116 -15.62 1.12 -1.55
CA GLN A 116 -16.99 0.91 -2.03
C GLN A 116 -17.27 -0.59 -2.10
N THR A 117 -18.25 -1.07 -1.33
CA THR A 117 -18.65 -2.48 -1.34
C THR A 117 -19.49 -2.78 -2.59
N ASN A 118 -19.41 -4.03 -3.09
CA ASN A 118 -20.27 -4.50 -4.19
C ASN A 118 -21.74 -4.68 -3.75
N ALA A 119 -22.05 -4.50 -2.49
CA ALA A 119 -23.38 -4.62 -1.91
C ALA A 119 -23.67 -3.43 -0.99
N PRO A 120 -23.81 -2.19 -1.52
CA PRO A 120 -24.05 -1.00 -0.71
C PRO A 120 -25.37 -1.06 0.08
N ASN A 121 -26.29 -1.93 -0.33
CA ASN A 121 -27.61 -2.13 0.28
C ASN A 121 -27.67 -3.33 1.24
N LYS A 122 -26.52 -3.84 1.69
CA LYS A 122 -26.51 -4.94 2.68
C LYS A 122 -26.87 -4.38 4.05
N PHE A 123 -28.10 -4.63 4.48
CA PHE A 123 -28.53 -4.29 5.83
C PHE A 123 -27.86 -5.20 6.86
N MET A 124 -27.48 -4.62 8.00
CA MET A 124 -26.88 -5.35 9.12
C MET A 124 -27.80 -5.25 10.34
N GLY A 125 -27.90 -6.35 11.09
CA GLY A 125 -28.80 -6.47 12.22
C GLY A 125 -30.28 -6.47 11.78
N SER A 126 -31.11 -5.70 12.44
CA SER A 126 -32.55 -5.59 12.16
C SER A 126 -32.90 -4.74 10.93
N GLY A 127 -31.90 -4.34 10.14
CA GLY A 127 -32.11 -3.52 8.95
C GLY A 127 -32.59 -2.12 9.26
N MET A 128 -33.83 -1.79 8.94
CA MET A 128 -34.42 -0.46 9.17
C MET A 128 -35.10 -0.29 10.51
N LEU A 129 -35.25 -1.37 11.29
CA LEU A 129 -35.94 -1.33 12.57
C LEU A 129 -35.00 -0.93 13.72
N PRO A 130 -35.27 0.17 14.44
CA PRO A 130 -34.53 0.48 15.64
C PRO A 130 -34.87 -0.54 16.76
N ALA A 131 -34.01 -0.86 17.70
CA ALA A 131 -32.66 -0.37 17.99
C ALA A 131 -31.57 -1.36 17.57
N GLY A 132 -31.84 -2.37 16.76
CA GLY A 132 -30.93 -3.45 16.41
C GLY A 132 -30.27 -3.31 15.03
N ALA A 133 -30.40 -2.16 14.36
CA ALA A 133 -29.73 -1.85 13.11
C ALA A 133 -28.30 -1.39 13.34
N TYR A 134 -27.36 -1.86 12.50
CA TYR A 134 -25.94 -1.49 12.61
C TYR A 134 -25.43 -0.85 11.32
N VAL A 135 -24.41 -0.01 11.43
CA VAL A 135 -23.75 0.61 10.28
C VAL A 135 -22.97 -0.43 9.47
N THR A 136 -22.94 -0.26 8.16
CA THR A 136 -22.11 -1.06 7.27
C THR A 136 -20.68 -0.56 7.28
N LEU A 137 -19.69 -1.45 7.38
CA LEU A 137 -18.28 -1.07 7.26
C LEU A 137 -17.96 -0.82 5.78
N GLU A 138 -17.66 0.43 5.45
CA GLU A 138 -17.31 0.84 4.08
C GLU A 138 -15.86 1.33 3.95
N HIS A 139 -15.04 1.15 4.97
CA HIS A 139 -13.65 1.59 4.97
C HIS A 139 -12.71 0.54 5.53
N GLU A 140 -11.45 0.69 5.15
CA GLU A 140 -10.30 0.05 5.78
C GLU A 140 -9.37 1.13 6.30
N TYR A 141 -8.52 0.78 7.27
CA TYR A 141 -7.52 1.66 7.85
C TYR A 141 -6.16 1.41 7.20
N ILE A 142 -5.44 2.47 6.88
CA ILE A 142 -4.02 2.38 6.56
C ILE A 142 -3.29 2.97 7.77
N LEU A 143 -2.89 2.09 8.69
CA LEU A 143 -2.12 2.47 9.86
C LEU A 143 -0.73 2.90 9.42
N THR A 144 -0.32 4.10 9.85
CA THR A 144 1.01 4.64 9.51
C THR A 144 1.81 4.80 10.79
N VAL A 145 2.93 4.10 10.89
CA VAL A 145 3.81 4.18 12.05
C VAL A 145 5.26 4.36 11.62
N ARG A 146 6.08 4.96 12.50
CA ARG A 146 7.49 5.26 12.24
C ARG A 146 8.39 4.69 13.34
N LYS A 147 9.54 4.13 12.93
CA LYS A 147 10.61 3.74 13.85
C LYS A 147 11.52 4.92 14.16
N GLY A 148 11.49 5.38 15.41
CA GLY A 148 12.38 6.46 15.91
C GLY A 148 12.17 7.83 15.28
N PRO A 149 13.19 8.69 15.18
CA PRO A 149 13.11 10.07 14.68
C PRO A 149 12.92 10.12 13.16
N ASN A 150 12.72 11.33 12.63
CA ASN A 150 12.61 11.54 11.19
C ASN A 150 13.90 11.12 10.46
N ARG A 151 13.75 10.56 9.26
CA ARG A 151 14.87 10.21 8.38
C ARG A 151 15.63 11.48 7.95
N GLU A 152 16.94 11.39 7.98
CA GLU A 152 17.86 12.40 7.46
C GLU A 152 18.47 11.93 6.13
N PHE A 153 18.64 12.86 5.19
CA PHE A 153 19.29 12.65 3.89
C PHE A 153 20.64 13.36 3.89
N LYS A 154 21.71 12.64 4.22
CA LYS A 154 23.06 13.25 4.39
C LYS A 154 23.86 13.25 3.09
N LYS A 155 23.82 12.15 2.32
CA LYS A 155 24.55 12.01 1.07
C LYS A 155 23.88 12.79 -0.07
N GLU A 156 24.67 13.37 -0.97
CA GLU A 156 24.12 14.11 -2.12
C GLU A 156 23.28 13.25 -3.05
N GLU A 157 23.64 11.98 -3.20
CA GLU A 157 22.84 11.02 -3.96
C GLU A 157 21.44 10.83 -3.33
N ASP A 158 21.36 10.63 -2.02
CA ASP A 158 20.08 10.48 -1.31
C ASP A 158 19.23 11.75 -1.43
N LYS A 159 19.85 12.92 -1.33
CA LYS A 159 19.18 14.21 -1.52
C LYS A 159 18.66 14.36 -2.95
N ARG A 160 19.45 13.95 -3.97
CA ARG A 160 19.04 13.95 -5.37
C ARG A 160 17.86 13.00 -5.57
N ASN A 161 17.99 11.76 -5.14
CA ASN A 161 16.93 10.75 -5.25
C ASN A 161 15.63 11.23 -4.58
N ARG A 162 15.73 11.89 -3.43
CA ARG A 162 14.59 12.51 -2.75
C ARG A 162 13.96 13.62 -3.59
N ARG A 163 14.75 14.54 -4.20
CA ARG A 163 14.22 15.62 -5.06
C ARG A 163 13.55 15.08 -6.31
N GLU A 164 14.17 14.07 -6.93
CA GLU A 164 13.60 13.41 -8.12
C GLU A 164 12.32 12.63 -7.82
N SER A 165 12.15 12.17 -6.58
CA SER A 165 11.00 11.42 -6.09
C SER A 165 9.87 12.31 -5.57
N ALA A 166 10.00 13.63 -5.63
CA ALA A 166 8.92 14.50 -5.19
C ALA A 166 7.63 14.21 -5.98
N ILE A 167 6.50 14.51 -5.39
CA ILE A 167 5.18 14.39 -6.03
C ILE A 167 4.67 15.76 -6.42
N PHE A 168 3.81 15.83 -7.42
CA PHE A 168 3.21 17.08 -7.86
C PHE A 168 2.30 17.67 -6.77
N TRP A 169 2.18 18.99 -6.74
CA TRP A 169 1.37 19.71 -5.75
C TRP A 169 -0.08 19.24 -5.71
N GLU A 170 -0.70 19.04 -6.85
CA GLU A 170 -2.07 18.54 -6.96
C GLU A 170 -2.20 17.10 -6.48
N GLU A 171 -1.22 16.23 -6.75
CA GLU A 171 -1.17 14.87 -6.22
C GLU A 171 -1.02 14.87 -4.70
N ARG A 172 -0.16 15.75 -4.17
CA ARG A 172 0.04 15.90 -2.72
C ARG A 172 -1.27 16.19 -2.00
N ASN A 173 -2.11 17.04 -2.57
CA ASN A 173 -3.39 17.41 -1.97
C ASN A 173 -4.40 16.25 -1.93
N VAL A 174 -4.24 15.26 -2.81
CA VAL A 174 -5.05 14.03 -2.83
C VAL A 174 -4.41 12.96 -1.97
N PHE A 175 -3.12 12.68 -2.14
CA PHE A 175 -2.41 11.58 -1.48
C PHE A 175 -2.32 11.77 0.04
N TYR A 176 -2.11 13.00 0.52
CA TYR A 176 -2.00 13.30 1.96
C TYR A 176 -3.34 13.72 2.60
N SER A 177 -4.47 13.39 1.97
CA SER A 177 -5.75 13.40 2.67
C SER A 177 -5.82 12.21 3.62
N ASP A 178 -6.38 12.41 4.79
CA ASP A 178 -6.65 11.35 5.77
C ASP A 178 -7.84 10.46 5.38
N ILE A 179 -8.55 10.80 4.30
CA ILE A 179 -9.65 10.01 3.77
C ILE A 179 -9.50 9.87 2.25
N TRP A 180 -9.41 8.62 1.76
CA TRP A 180 -9.36 8.32 0.33
C TRP A 180 -10.70 7.81 -0.16
N PHE A 181 -11.36 8.60 -1.04
CA PHE A 181 -12.63 8.26 -1.68
C PHE A 181 -12.47 7.83 -3.15
N ASP A 182 -11.38 8.19 -3.76
CA ASP A 182 -11.16 8.12 -5.20
C ASP A 182 -10.60 6.77 -5.65
N ILE A 183 -10.18 5.90 -4.72
CA ILE A 183 -9.68 4.58 -5.03
C ILE A 183 -10.81 3.56 -4.87
N LYS A 184 -11.25 3.00 -5.99
CA LYS A 184 -12.23 1.90 -5.99
C LYS A 184 -11.55 0.59 -5.65
N GLY A 185 -12.22 -0.24 -4.85
CA GLY A 185 -11.80 -1.63 -4.65
C GLY A 185 -11.76 -2.38 -6.01
N THR A 186 -10.71 -3.14 -6.25
CA THR A 186 -10.58 -3.93 -7.49
C THR A 186 -11.35 -5.24 -7.35
N ILE A 187 -12.18 -5.58 -8.34
CA ILE A 187 -12.65 -6.94 -8.53
C ILE A 187 -11.46 -7.70 -9.12
N GLN A 188 -10.88 -8.61 -8.36
CA GLN A 188 -9.79 -9.42 -8.87
C GLN A 188 -10.30 -10.39 -9.94
N THR A 189 -9.77 -10.26 -11.14
CA THR A 189 -10.03 -11.16 -12.28
C THR A 189 -9.10 -12.37 -12.25
N LEU A 190 -8.91 -13.00 -11.09
CA LEU A 190 -8.19 -14.26 -11.03
C LEU A 190 -9.09 -15.37 -11.61
N ASN A 191 -8.57 -16.10 -12.59
CA ASN A 191 -9.31 -17.15 -13.29
C ASN A 191 -9.63 -18.37 -12.42
N ASN A 192 -9.01 -18.48 -11.24
CA ASN A 192 -9.22 -19.56 -10.29
C ASN A 192 -10.08 -19.07 -9.11
N LYS A 193 -11.23 -19.71 -8.88
CA LYS A 193 -12.14 -19.40 -7.77
C LYS A 193 -11.46 -19.48 -6.40
N GLU A 194 -10.56 -20.45 -6.21
CA GLU A 194 -9.83 -20.64 -4.96
C GLU A 194 -8.80 -19.54 -4.71
N ALA A 195 -8.08 -19.10 -5.76
CA ALA A 195 -7.16 -17.98 -5.67
C ALA A 195 -7.90 -16.65 -5.43
N ARG A 196 -9.13 -16.47 -5.99
CA ARG A 196 -10.00 -15.31 -5.69
C ARG A 196 -10.42 -15.23 -4.22
N LEU A 197 -10.69 -16.37 -3.61
CA LEU A 197 -11.07 -16.45 -2.19
C LEU A 197 -9.88 -16.16 -1.27
N ARG A 198 -8.65 -16.45 -1.71
CA ARG A 198 -7.43 -16.34 -0.89
C ARG A 198 -6.68 -15.01 -1.06
N SER A 199 -6.86 -14.30 -2.16
CA SER A 199 -6.14 -13.04 -2.39
C SER A 199 -7.04 -11.82 -2.18
N ALA A 200 -7.09 -11.34 -0.95
CA ALA A 200 -7.64 -10.03 -0.62
C ALA A 200 -6.64 -8.92 -0.98
N ALA A 201 -6.06 -8.95 -2.20
CA ALA A 201 -5.09 -7.94 -2.62
C ALA A 201 -5.77 -6.56 -2.70
N TYR A 202 -5.16 -5.59 -2.07
CA TYR A 202 -5.59 -4.20 -2.20
C TYR A 202 -5.18 -3.62 -3.56
N PRO A 203 -5.86 -2.55 -4.05
CA PRO A 203 -5.58 -1.96 -5.36
C PRO A 203 -4.13 -1.48 -5.51
N PHE A 204 -3.54 -1.64 -6.70
CA PHE A 204 -2.22 -1.12 -7.05
C PHE A 204 -2.05 0.37 -6.69
N GLU A 205 -3.07 1.19 -6.89
CA GLU A 205 -3.08 2.62 -6.56
C GLU A 205 -2.72 2.88 -5.09
N ILE A 206 -3.20 2.06 -4.16
CA ILE A 206 -2.90 2.21 -2.72
C ILE A 206 -1.39 2.02 -2.49
N ALA A 207 -0.84 0.88 -2.94
CA ALA A 207 0.57 0.60 -2.80
C ALA A 207 1.43 1.67 -3.48
N TYR A 208 1.05 2.08 -4.71
CA TYR A 208 1.76 3.07 -5.48
C TYR A 208 1.79 4.44 -4.78
N ARG A 209 0.68 4.89 -4.22
CA ARG A 209 0.64 6.14 -3.43
C ARG A 209 1.54 6.04 -2.21
N LEU A 210 1.40 5.00 -1.39
CA LEU A 210 2.17 4.83 -0.17
C LEU A 210 3.67 4.75 -0.44
N VAL A 211 4.09 4.03 -1.48
CA VAL A 211 5.49 3.96 -1.90
C VAL A 211 6.02 5.34 -2.29
N ASN A 212 5.27 6.12 -3.08
CA ASN A 212 5.68 7.46 -3.49
C ASN A 212 5.62 8.50 -2.37
N MET A 213 4.70 8.36 -1.41
CA MET A 213 4.57 9.26 -0.26
C MET A 213 5.70 9.11 0.75
N TYR A 214 6.18 7.88 0.95
CA TYR A 214 7.00 7.55 2.12
C TYR A 214 8.38 6.97 1.81
N SER A 215 8.76 6.88 0.52
CA SER A 215 10.11 6.46 0.11
C SER A 215 10.66 7.32 -1.02
N ALA A 216 11.96 7.22 -1.26
CA ALA A 216 12.66 7.83 -2.38
C ALA A 216 13.17 6.76 -3.36
N LYS A 217 13.53 7.15 -4.59
CA LYS A 217 14.17 6.25 -5.57
C LYS A 217 15.37 5.53 -4.94
N GLY A 218 15.50 4.23 -5.24
CA GLY A 218 16.56 3.38 -4.71
C GLY A 218 16.31 2.84 -3.31
N ASP A 219 15.28 3.33 -2.58
CA ASP A 219 14.92 2.81 -1.26
C ASP A 219 14.46 1.35 -1.32
N MET A 220 14.63 0.64 -0.21
CA MET A 220 14.16 -0.72 -0.01
C MET A 220 12.75 -0.73 0.59
N VAL A 221 11.80 -1.30 -0.15
CA VAL A 221 10.42 -1.55 0.30
C VAL A 221 10.27 -3.03 0.66
N LEU A 222 9.58 -3.35 1.75
CA LEU A 222 9.33 -4.74 2.12
C LEU A 222 7.83 -4.96 2.38
N ASP A 223 7.35 -6.12 1.92
CA ASP A 223 5.99 -6.62 2.19
C ASP A 223 6.08 -8.02 2.84
N PRO A 224 5.82 -8.16 4.15
CA PRO A 224 5.85 -9.46 4.83
C PRO A 224 4.66 -10.37 4.50
N PHE A 225 3.67 -9.88 3.76
CA PHE A 225 2.46 -10.60 3.32
C PHE A 225 2.20 -10.33 1.84
N LEU A 226 3.16 -10.72 0.98
CA LEU A 226 3.27 -10.33 -0.43
C LEU A 226 2.00 -10.57 -1.26
N GLY A 227 1.28 -11.66 -1.00
CA GLY A 227 0.09 -12.02 -1.76
C GLY A 227 0.40 -12.14 -3.25
N THR A 228 -0.28 -11.36 -4.06
CA THR A 228 -0.08 -11.33 -5.53
C THR A 228 1.03 -10.37 -5.99
N GLY A 229 1.80 -9.78 -5.07
CA GLY A 229 2.94 -8.93 -5.40
C GLY A 229 2.62 -7.45 -5.63
N THR A 230 1.46 -6.97 -5.22
CA THR A 230 1.02 -5.59 -5.48
C THR A 230 2.03 -4.54 -4.99
N THR A 231 2.59 -4.71 -3.79
CA THR A 231 3.62 -3.81 -3.25
C THR A 231 4.91 -3.84 -4.07
N THR A 232 5.37 -5.03 -4.45
CA THR A 232 6.57 -5.21 -5.29
C THR A 232 6.39 -4.52 -6.64
N PHE A 233 5.25 -4.68 -7.28
CA PHE A 233 4.98 -4.01 -8.57
C PHE A 233 4.87 -2.49 -8.43
N ALA A 234 4.33 -1.98 -7.33
CA ALA A 234 4.31 -0.55 -7.03
C ALA A 234 5.74 0.00 -6.80
N ALA A 235 6.59 -0.76 -6.12
CA ALA A 235 8.01 -0.43 -5.93
C ALA A 235 8.75 -0.39 -7.27
N MET A 236 8.58 -1.39 -8.13
CA MET A 236 9.12 -1.42 -9.49
C MET A 236 8.66 -0.19 -10.30
N ALA A 237 7.36 0.12 -10.30
CA ALA A 237 6.81 1.27 -11.00
C ALA A 237 7.33 2.63 -10.50
N SER A 238 8.02 2.65 -9.38
CA SER A 238 8.49 3.85 -8.69
C SER A 238 10.01 3.91 -8.52
N MET A 239 10.77 3.01 -9.18
CA MET A 239 12.23 2.90 -9.03
C MET A 239 12.69 2.63 -7.59
N ARG A 240 11.95 1.80 -6.86
CA ARG A 240 12.35 1.29 -5.54
C ARG A 240 12.74 -0.18 -5.66
N ASN A 241 13.66 -0.61 -4.80
CA ASN A 241 13.93 -2.02 -4.58
C ASN A 241 12.84 -2.63 -3.69
N SER A 242 12.59 -3.93 -3.81
CA SER A 242 11.60 -4.58 -2.96
C SER A 242 11.96 -5.99 -2.56
N ILE A 243 11.49 -6.39 -1.38
CA ILE A 243 11.51 -7.76 -0.86
C ILE A 243 10.09 -8.10 -0.46
N GLY A 244 9.63 -9.31 -0.80
CA GLY A 244 8.31 -9.79 -0.41
C GLY A 244 8.37 -11.22 0.13
N TYR A 245 7.54 -11.52 1.11
CA TYR A 245 7.38 -12.87 1.68
C TYR A 245 5.96 -13.36 1.46
N GLU A 246 5.84 -14.58 0.95
CA GLU A 246 4.58 -15.25 0.76
C GLU A 246 4.68 -16.70 1.26
N ILE A 247 3.70 -17.12 2.05
CA ILE A 247 3.65 -18.48 2.58
C ILE A 247 2.91 -19.45 1.63
N ASP A 248 2.00 -18.91 0.81
CA ASP A 248 1.25 -19.70 -0.15
C ASP A 248 1.99 -19.80 -1.49
N ALA A 249 2.74 -20.88 -1.68
CA ALA A 249 3.48 -21.12 -2.90
C ALA A 249 2.60 -21.15 -4.18
N THR A 250 1.28 -21.34 -4.05
CA THR A 250 0.36 -21.35 -5.20
C THR A 250 0.21 -19.98 -5.85
N LEU A 251 0.59 -18.90 -5.16
CA LEU A 251 0.57 -17.55 -5.69
C LEU A 251 1.77 -17.23 -6.58
N GLN A 252 2.81 -18.04 -6.58
CA GLN A 252 4.03 -17.84 -7.39
C GLN A 252 3.71 -17.64 -8.86
N ASP A 253 2.92 -18.53 -9.46
CA ASP A 253 2.51 -18.42 -10.86
C ASP A 253 1.78 -17.12 -11.18
N THR A 254 0.99 -16.61 -10.23
CA THR A 254 0.27 -15.33 -10.36
C THR A 254 1.25 -14.17 -10.40
N ILE A 255 2.24 -14.17 -9.52
CA ILE A 255 3.31 -13.15 -9.49
C ILE A 255 4.09 -13.14 -10.79
N TYR A 256 4.48 -14.33 -11.30
CA TYR A 256 5.21 -14.45 -12.57
C TYR A 256 4.39 -13.98 -13.78
N LYS A 257 3.08 -14.23 -13.82
CA LYS A 257 2.19 -13.70 -14.87
C LYS A 257 2.11 -12.18 -14.82
N MET A 258 1.92 -11.62 -13.64
CA MET A 258 1.87 -10.16 -13.45
C MET A 258 3.17 -9.46 -13.85
N LYS A 259 4.34 -10.11 -13.70
CA LYS A 259 5.63 -9.59 -14.19
C LYS A 259 5.58 -9.20 -15.66
N ASN A 260 4.91 -9.99 -16.51
CA ASN A 260 4.84 -9.73 -17.94
C ASN A 260 3.92 -8.52 -18.28
N GLU A 261 3.00 -8.19 -17.40
CA GLU A 261 2.02 -7.12 -17.58
C GLU A 261 2.44 -5.79 -16.93
N ILE A 262 3.39 -5.85 -15.99
CA ILE A 262 3.71 -4.68 -15.17
C ILE A 262 4.37 -3.54 -15.97
N VAL A 263 5.17 -3.83 -17.00
CA VAL A 263 5.81 -2.79 -17.81
C VAL A 263 4.76 -1.90 -18.50
N PRO A 264 3.85 -2.45 -19.33
CA PRO A 264 2.82 -1.62 -19.97
C PRO A 264 1.86 -0.98 -18.95
N LEU A 265 1.52 -1.69 -17.86
CA LEU A 265 0.63 -1.16 -16.82
C LEU A 265 1.26 0.06 -16.12
N SER A 266 2.51 -0.08 -15.67
CA SER A 266 3.25 0.99 -14.99
C SER A 266 3.45 2.19 -15.90
N ASN A 267 3.86 1.98 -17.14
CA ASN A 267 4.11 3.08 -18.07
C ASN A 267 2.81 3.83 -18.40
N LYS A 268 1.71 3.12 -18.59
CA LYS A 268 0.38 3.75 -18.73
C LYS A 268 0.01 4.57 -17.48
N TYR A 269 0.34 4.07 -16.30
CA TYR A 269 0.09 4.77 -15.05
C TYR A 269 0.93 6.04 -14.92
N ILE A 270 2.21 5.96 -15.25
CA ILE A 270 3.17 7.07 -15.30
C ILE A 270 2.71 8.14 -16.29
N GLN A 271 2.33 7.75 -17.51
CA GLN A 271 1.81 8.67 -18.54
C GLN A 271 0.54 9.38 -18.06
N ASN A 272 -0.38 8.67 -17.42
CA ASN A 272 -1.59 9.28 -16.87
C ASN A 272 -1.29 10.30 -15.75
N ARG A 273 -0.23 10.10 -14.94
CA ARG A 273 0.21 11.10 -13.96
C ARG A 273 0.69 12.37 -14.64
N LEU A 274 1.52 12.24 -15.67
CA LEU A 274 2.04 13.38 -16.44
C LEU A 274 0.92 14.13 -17.18
N ILE A 275 -0.03 13.41 -17.78
CA ILE A 275 -1.20 14.01 -18.43
C ILE A 275 -2.02 14.82 -17.42
N ARG A 276 -2.32 14.23 -16.26
CA ARG A 276 -3.07 14.93 -15.18
C ARG A 276 -2.36 16.20 -14.70
N HIS A 277 -1.04 16.14 -14.57
CA HIS A 277 -0.26 17.34 -14.23
C HIS A 277 -0.39 18.41 -15.31
N ILE A 278 -0.28 18.06 -16.59
CA ILE A 278 -0.44 19.00 -17.69
C ILE A 278 -1.85 19.62 -17.70
N ASP A 279 -2.89 18.83 -17.53
CA ASP A 279 -4.27 19.32 -17.43
C ASP A 279 -4.45 20.31 -16.27
N PHE A 280 -3.85 19.98 -15.11
CA PHE A 280 -3.81 20.89 -13.96
C PHE A 280 -3.10 22.21 -14.31
N VAL A 281 -1.93 22.15 -14.95
CA VAL A 281 -1.17 23.34 -15.34
C VAL A 281 -1.98 24.22 -16.29
N ILE A 282 -2.57 23.65 -17.35
CA ILE A 282 -3.38 24.37 -18.32
C ILE A 282 -4.58 25.06 -17.64
N LYS A 283 -5.30 24.33 -16.80
CA LYS A 283 -6.42 24.87 -16.03
C LYS A 283 -5.98 26.03 -15.14
N ARG A 284 -4.88 25.81 -14.40
CA ARG A 284 -4.38 26.79 -13.41
C ARG A 284 -3.90 28.08 -14.08
N ILE A 285 -3.24 28.01 -15.25
CA ILE A 285 -2.82 29.18 -16.02
C ILE A 285 -4.03 30.01 -16.43
N LYS A 286 -5.10 29.37 -16.91
CA LYS A 286 -6.34 30.06 -17.30
C LYS A 286 -7.02 30.78 -16.13
N GLU A 287 -6.98 30.18 -14.91
CA GLU A 287 -7.68 30.69 -13.75
C GLU A 287 -6.86 31.74 -12.95
N LYS A 288 -5.55 31.57 -12.88
CA LYS A 288 -4.72 32.33 -11.94
C LYS A 288 -3.40 32.87 -12.53
N GLY A 289 -3.17 32.65 -13.82
CA GLY A 289 -1.98 33.14 -14.52
C GLY A 289 -0.72 32.26 -14.35
N ALA A 290 0.43 32.82 -14.71
CA ALA A 290 1.69 32.10 -14.86
C ALA A 290 2.23 31.50 -13.56
N PHE A 291 2.99 30.44 -13.72
CA PHE A 291 3.72 29.79 -12.62
C PHE A 291 5.09 30.43 -12.40
N LYS A 292 5.57 30.40 -11.15
CA LYS A 292 6.91 30.89 -10.79
C LYS A 292 8.02 29.89 -11.14
N TYR A 293 7.76 28.59 -11.12
CA TYR A 293 8.76 27.55 -11.28
C TYR A 293 8.50 26.69 -12.50
N LYS A 294 9.57 26.12 -13.08
CA LYS A 294 9.52 25.13 -14.16
C LYS A 294 10.29 23.88 -13.75
N ASN A 295 9.81 22.72 -14.18
CA ASN A 295 10.52 21.46 -14.03
C ASN A 295 11.76 21.46 -14.95
N LYS A 296 12.88 20.93 -14.47
CA LYS A 296 14.16 20.94 -15.19
C LYS A 296 14.22 19.94 -16.34
N PHE A 297 13.50 18.82 -16.22
CA PHE A 297 13.57 17.72 -17.17
C PHE A 297 12.49 17.83 -18.26
N TYR A 298 11.28 18.15 -17.89
CA TYR A 298 10.14 18.24 -18.80
C TYR A 298 9.88 19.64 -19.33
N GLY A 299 10.36 20.68 -18.65
CA GLY A 299 10.15 22.08 -19.02
C GLY A 299 8.78 22.63 -18.62
N PHE A 300 7.82 21.81 -18.22
CA PHE A 300 6.50 22.27 -17.83
C PHE A 300 6.51 23.07 -16.50
N PRO A 301 5.53 23.99 -16.33
CA PRO A 301 5.36 24.72 -15.09
C PRO A 301 5.05 23.83 -13.90
N VAL A 302 5.53 24.22 -12.70
CA VAL A 302 5.23 23.52 -11.42
C VAL A 302 4.94 24.54 -10.32
N MET A 303 4.16 24.15 -9.32
CA MET A 303 3.68 25.04 -8.25
C MET A 303 4.78 25.48 -7.29
N THR A 304 5.68 24.57 -6.96
CA THR A 304 6.68 24.80 -5.91
C THR A 304 8.11 24.54 -6.38
N SER A 305 9.08 25.07 -5.66
CA SER A 305 10.50 24.79 -5.92
C SER A 305 10.87 23.32 -5.70
N GLN A 306 10.12 22.57 -4.91
CA GLN A 306 10.34 21.15 -4.61
C GLN A 306 10.07 20.24 -5.80
N GLU A 307 9.19 20.66 -6.72
CA GLU A 307 8.80 19.90 -7.92
C GLU A 307 9.76 20.08 -9.10
N ARG A 308 10.76 20.97 -8.97
CA ARG A 308 11.65 21.32 -10.09
C ARG A 308 12.49 20.17 -10.61
N GLU A 309 12.75 19.17 -9.79
CA GLU A 309 13.60 18.02 -10.12
C GLU A 309 12.82 16.70 -10.19
N ILE A 310 11.49 16.74 -10.20
CA ILE A 310 10.68 15.54 -10.44
C ILE A 310 11.04 14.96 -11.81
N ILE A 311 11.38 13.68 -11.82
CA ILE A 311 11.47 12.88 -13.04
C ILE A 311 10.85 11.50 -12.77
N ILE A 312 9.94 11.09 -13.64
CA ILE A 312 9.25 9.80 -13.51
C ILE A 312 9.75 8.90 -14.64
N ASN A 313 10.57 7.92 -14.30
CA ASN A 313 11.23 7.06 -15.26
C ASN A 313 10.31 5.90 -15.65
N GLU A 314 10.19 5.62 -16.95
CA GLU A 314 9.46 4.46 -17.46
C GLU A 314 10.25 3.17 -17.27
N LEU A 315 9.54 2.07 -17.08
CA LEU A 315 10.12 0.74 -17.12
C LEU A 315 10.41 0.36 -18.57
N ILE A 316 11.61 -0.12 -18.84
CA ILE A 316 12.01 -0.62 -20.18
C ILE A 316 11.82 -2.13 -20.24
N ASN A 317 12.35 -2.84 -19.24
CA ASN A 317 12.35 -4.30 -19.20
C ASN A 317 12.46 -4.82 -17.77
N ILE A 318 12.04 -6.06 -17.57
CA ILE A 318 12.19 -6.82 -16.32
C ILE A 318 12.81 -8.17 -16.65
N ASP A 319 14.03 -8.38 -16.21
CA ASP A 319 14.78 -9.62 -16.38
C ASP A 319 14.70 -10.47 -15.10
N GLY A 320 14.52 -11.77 -15.24
CA GLY A 320 14.71 -12.72 -14.15
C GLY A 320 16.19 -13.02 -14.00
N ILE A 321 16.76 -12.80 -12.82
CA ILE A 321 18.19 -13.08 -12.52
C ILE A 321 18.36 -14.25 -11.55
N GLY A 322 17.26 -14.91 -11.18
CA GLY A 322 17.21 -16.07 -10.30
C GLY A 322 15.82 -16.66 -10.25
N ALA A 323 15.60 -17.63 -9.37
CA ALA A 323 14.29 -18.26 -9.21
C ALA A 323 13.21 -17.25 -8.79
N ASP A 324 13.55 -16.33 -7.87
CA ASP A 324 12.59 -15.41 -7.25
C ASP A 324 13.10 -13.95 -7.26
N THR A 325 14.06 -13.64 -8.17
CA THR A 325 14.68 -12.32 -8.23
C THR A 325 14.52 -11.72 -9.62
N PHE A 326 14.15 -10.44 -9.65
CA PHE A 326 13.96 -9.68 -10.87
C PHE A 326 14.82 -8.42 -10.85
N GLU A 327 15.41 -8.10 -11.99
CA GLU A 327 16.08 -6.83 -12.26
C GLU A 327 15.22 -5.99 -13.19
N VAL A 328 15.02 -4.73 -12.82
CA VAL A 328 14.19 -3.78 -13.60
C VAL A 328 15.10 -2.74 -14.23
N LYS A 329 14.96 -2.54 -15.54
CA LYS A 329 15.64 -1.50 -16.30
C LYS A 329 14.70 -0.32 -16.55
N TYR A 330 15.22 0.88 -16.35
CA TYR A 330 14.47 2.12 -16.45
C TYR A 330 15.03 3.03 -17.52
N SER A 331 14.15 3.90 -18.07
CA SER A 331 14.57 5.02 -18.91
C SER A 331 15.40 6.02 -18.08
N GLU A 332 16.54 6.46 -18.62
CA GLU A 332 17.34 7.54 -18.00
C GLU A 332 16.79 8.93 -18.33
N LYS A 333 16.02 9.04 -19.38
CA LYS A 333 15.51 10.31 -19.92
C LYS A 333 14.01 10.44 -19.66
N PRO A 334 13.51 11.68 -19.53
CA PRO A 334 12.08 11.91 -19.47
C PRO A 334 11.42 11.56 -20.81
N GLN A 335 10.13 11.26 -20.78
CA GLN A 335 9.31 10.97 -21.94
C GLN A 335 9.25 12.21 -22.86
N LYS A 336 9.71 12.05 -24.12
CA LYS A 336 9.85 13.15 -25.07
C LYS A 336 8.54 13.88 -25.37
N GLU A 337 7.43 13.17 -25.40
CA GLU A 337 6.09 13.72 -25.66
C GLU A 337 5.64 14.74 -24.61
N PHE A 338 6.22 14.70 -23.41
CA PHE A 338 5.94 15.64 -22.32
C PHE A 338 6.98 16.78 -22.25
N CYS A 339 8.10 16.67 -22.97
CA CYS A 339 9.14 17.71 -23.05
C CYS A 339 8.80 18.72 -24.13
N LYS A 340 7.86 19.62 -23.86
CA LYS A 340 7.45 20.68 -24.80
C LYS A 340 7.98 22.03 -24.37
N ASP A 341 8.09 22.98 -25.33
CA ASP A 341 8.26 24.39 -25.00
C ASP A 341 6.95 24.94 -24.43
N TRP A 342 6.95 25.20 -23.14
CA TRP A 342 5.84 25.75 -22.38
C TRP A 342 5.92 27.27 -22.31
N SER A 343 6.39 27.94 -23.38
CA SER A 343 6.35 29.39 -23.53
C SER A 343 4.87 29.78 -23.70
N ILE A 344 4.16 29.98 -22.59
CA ILE A 344 2.78 30.45 -22.54
C ILE A 344 2.80 31.83 -21.90
#